data_c4c37281c344c5b03e3f5d83ef7f1e93
#
_entry.id   c4c37281c344c5b03e3f5d83ef7f1e93
#
_cell.length_a   1.000
_cell.length_b   1.000
_cell.length_c   1.000
_cell.angle_alpha   90.00
_cell.angle_beta   90.00
_cell.angle_gamma   90.00
#
_symmetry.space_group_name_H-M   'P 1'
#
loop_
_entity.id
_entity.type
_entity.pdbx_description
1 polymer ?
#
loop_
_entity_poly.entity_id
_entity_poly.type
_entity_poly.pdbx_seq_one_letter_code
_entity_poly.pdbx_strand_id
1 'polypeptide(L)'
;DKISKETKEKLIDRIIEITKGNKQQNDLYKKYKKVLVENEGSFIDRLLMTFDKMLYSFKLKLMFYRNHSKSDYPVSGEETPNYNWEEMTEKFVDEVKKKTDNNAFGVDNKYYDTYLRERYDSLKGAYKDIDYTESPEYSDFEIFLTVAKELGIEVEVIIFPVNGKWNDYTGVSREMRETTYRKIESVANQFGVKVLNYGDREYEDYFLFDVMHVGVKGWMEVEKNLYEFSK
;
A
#
# COMPACT_ATOMS: atom_id res chain seq x y z
N ASP A 1 -23.03 2.64 -16.91
CA ASP A 1 -21.82 3.41 -16.64
C ASP A 1 -22.16 4.57 -15.71
N LYS A 2 -21.60 4.57 -14.48
CA LYS A 2 -21.94 5.58 -13.45
C LYS A 2 -21.13 6.89 -13.59
N ILE A 3 -20.10 6.89 -14.43
CA ILE A 3 -19.18 8.02 -14.58
C ILE A 3 -19.51 8.78 -15.88
N SER A 4 -19.73 10.10 -15.77
CA SER A 4 -20.04 10.94 -16.93
C SER A 4 -18.87 11.01 -17.92
N LYS A 5 -19.15 11.35 -19.19
CA LYS A 5 -18.10 11.54 -20.21
C LYS A 5 -17.13 12.64 -19.78
N GLU A 6 -17.65 13.74 -19.25
CA GLU A 6 -16.85 14.88 -18.78
C GLU A 6 -15.89 14.48 -17.64
N THR A 7 -16.36 13.68 -16.67
CA THR A 7 -15.51 13.18 -15.57
C THR A 7 -14.41 12.27 -16.11
N LYS A 8 -14.73 11.37 -17.05
CA LYS A 8 -13.72 10.50 -17.70
C LYS A 8 -12.65 11.32 -18.42
N GLU A 9 -13.04 12.36 -19.12
CA GLU A 9 -12.12 13.24 -19.85
C GLU A 9 -11.17 13.97 -18.89
N LYS A 10 -11.69 14.57 -17.84
CA LYS A 10 -10.89 15.23 -16.79
C LYS A 10 -9.90 14.27 -16.14
N LEU A 11 -10.35 13.07 -15.77
CA LEU A 11 -9.48 12.04 -15.17
C LEU A 11 -8.34 11.64 -16.11
N ILE A 12 -8.64 11.33 -17.36
CA ILE A 12 -7.63 10.93 -18.33
C ILE A 12 -6.64 12.06 -18.61
N ASP A 13 -7.09 13.30 -18.70
CA ASP A 13 -6.22 14.45 -18.91
C ASP A 13 -5.27 14.66 -17.72
N ARG A 14 -5.77 14.52 -16.50
CA ARG A 14 -4.95 14.59 -15.30
C ARG A 14 -3.92 13.46 -15.24
N ILE A 15 -4.31 12.24 -15.58
CA ILE A 15 -3.41 11.07 -15.62
C ILE A 15 -2.31 11.25 -16.69
N ILE A 16 -2.66 11.77 -17.87
CA ILE A 16 -1.68 12.09 -18.92
C ILE A 16 -0.68 13.13 -18.42
N GLU A 17 -1.11 14.11 -17.63
CA GLU A 17 -0.21 15.10 -17.05
C GLU A 17 0.73 14.50 -16.03
N ILE A 18 0.22 13.72 -15.09
CA ILE A 18 1.00 13.03 -14.04
C ILE A 18 2.06 12.12 -14.67
N THR A 19 1.71 11.42 -15.76
CA THR A 19 2.58 10.44 -16.41
C THR A 19 3.57 11.04 -17.41
N LYS A 20 3.69 12.37 -17.54
CA LYS A 20 4.64 13.01 -18.50
C LYS A 20 6.08 12.52 -18.36
N GLY A 21 6.53 12.21 -17.16
CA GLY A 21 7.87 11.67 -16.90
C GLY A 21 8.05 10.20 -17.30
N ASN A 22 6.97 9.45 -17.50
CA ASN A 22 7.00 8.04 -17.91
C ASN A 22 6.39 7.88 -19.32
N LYS A 23 7.26 7.85 -20.34
CA LYS A 23 6.84 7.81 -21.72
C LYS A 23 5.87 6.66 -22.03
N GLN A 24 6.14 5.47 -21.53
CA GLN A 24 5.31 4.29 -21.82
C GLN A 24 3.89 4.44 -21.25
N GLN A 25 3.76 4.86 -19.99
CA GLN A 25 2.46 5.14 -19.37
C GLN A 25 1.74 6.30 -20.06
N ASN A 26 2.45 7.39 -20.33
CA ASN A 26 1.88 8.56 -20.98
C ASN A 26 1.31 8.24 -22.36
N ASP A 27 2.04 7.49 -23.20
CA ASP A 27 1.58 7.09 -24.53
C ASP A 27 0.35 6.16 -24.43
N LEU A 28 0.31 5.27 -23.42
CA LEU A 28 -0.84 4.40 -23.16
C LEU A 28 -2.10 5.20 -22.82
N TYR A 29 -2.00 6.16 -21.90
CA TYR A 29 -3.16 6.99 -21.50
C TYR A 29 -3.62 7.94 -22.61
N LYS A 30 -2.71 8.47 -23.42
CA LYS A 30 -3.07 9.22 -24.65
C LYS A 30 -3.85 8.35 -25.63
N LYS A 31 -3.45 7.08 -25.79
CA LYS A 31 -4.21 6.12 -26.62
C LYS A 31 -5.59 5.86 -26.02
N TYR A 32 -5.69 5.69 -24.69
CA TYR A 32 -6.98 5.53 -24.01
C TYR A 32 -7.88 6.74 -24.19
N LYS A 33 -7.37 7.96 -24.11
CA LYS A 33 -8.15 9.18 -24.36
C LYS A 33 -8.78 9.14 -25.74
N LYS A 34 -8.00 8.90 -26.79
CA LYS A 34 -8.49 8.82 -28.18
C LYS A 34 -9.61 7.80 -28.34
N VAL A 35 -9.47 6.62 -27.75
CA VAL A 35 -10.43 5.52 -27.93
C VAL A 35 -11.67 5.67 -27.07
N LEU A 36 -11.51 6.01 -25.79
CA LEU A 36 -12.61 5.98 -24.79
C LEU A 36 -13.38 7.30 -24.67
N VAL A 37 -12.75 8.42 -25.00
CA VAL A 37 -13.34 9.76 -24.84
C VAL A 37 -13.67 10.37 -26.19
N GLU A 38 -12.69 10.40 -27.09
CA GLU A 38 -12.81 11.06 -28.39
C GLU A 38 -13.47 10.17 -29.47
N ASN A 39 -13.60 8.87 -29.21
CA ASN A 39 -14.12 7.87 -30.16
C ASN A 39 -13.27 7.75 -31.45
N GLU A 40 -12.01 8.17 -31.41
CA GLU A 40 -11.08 8.24 -32.53
C GLU A 40 -10.13 7.01 -32.53
N GLY A 41 -10.61 5.84 -32.38
CA GLY A 41 -9.76 4.64 -32.45
C GLY A 41 -10.09 3.78 -33.65
N SER A 42 -9.13 2.99 -34.15
CA SER A 42 -9.44 1.96 -35.14
C SER A 42 -10.43 0.96 -34.54
N PHE A 43 -11.17 0.25 -35.40
CA PHE A 43 -12.06 -0.83 -34.96
C PHE A 43 -11.30 -1.88 -34.14
N ILE A 44 -10.06 -2.17 -34.52
CA ILE A 44 -9.19 -3.14 -33.83
C ILE A 44 -8.82 -2.62 -32.43
N ASP A 45 -8.47 -1.33 -32.26
CA ASP A 45 -8.15 -0.75 -30.96
C ASP A 45 -9.35 -0.85 -30.01
N ARG A 46 -10.54 -0.52 -30.48
CA ARG A 46 -11.78 -0.64 -29.70
C ARG A 46 -12.10 -2.10 -29.32
N LEU A 47 -11.89 -3.02 -30.25
CA LEU A 47 -12.11 -4.46 -29.99
C LEU A 47 -11.14 -4.98 -28.93
N LEU A 48 -9.83 -4.68 -29.06
CA LEU A 48 -8.81 -5.10 -28.11
C LEU A 48 -9.07 -4.53 -26.70
N MET A 49 -9.40 -3.25 -26.59
CA MET A 49 -9.71 -2.64 -25.28
C MET A 49 -10.98 -3.21 -24.65
N THR A 50 -12.00 -3.53 -25.48
CA THR A 50 -13.22 -4.18 -24.99
C THR A 50 -12.92 -5.59 -24.48
N PHE A 51 -12.06 -6.30 -25.19
CA PHE A 51 -11.62 -7.65 -24.81
C PHE A 51 -10.80 -7.64 -23.52
N ASP A 52 -9.83 -6.71 -23.38
CA ASP A 52 -9.05 -6.52 -22.16
C ASP A 52 -9.94 -6.20 -20.95
N LYS A 53 -10.90 -5.28 -21.12
CA LYS A 53 -11.89 -4.95 -20.08
C LYS A 53 -12.72 -6.17 -19.68
N MET A 54 -13.11 -6.99 -20.64
CA MET A 54 -13.90 -8.19 -20.39
C MET A 54 -13.06 -9.26 -19.65
N LEU A 55 -11.81 -9.48 -20.07
CA LEU A 55 -10.87 -10.38 -19.39
C LEU A 55 -10.57 -9.94 -17.96
N TYR A 56 -10.32 -8.66 -17.76
CA TYR A 56 -10.07 -8.10 -16.44
C TYR A 56 -11.29 -8.26 -15.52
N SER A 57 -12.50 -7.95 -16.01
CA SER A 57 -13.73 -8.15 -15.26
C SER A 57 -13.98 -9.62 -14.92
N PHE A 58 -13.68 -10.52 -15.83
CA PHE A 58 -13.76 -11.97 -15.60
C PHE A 58 -12.75 -12.45 -14.54
N LYS A 59 -11.50 -11.98 -14.63
CA LYS A 59 -10.45 -12.24 -13.64
C LYS A 59 -10.87 -11.77 -12.24
N LEU A 60 -11.39 -10.54 -12.12
CA LEU A 60 -11.87 -10.00 -10.84
C LEU A 60 -13.01 -10.83 -10.26
N LYS A 61 -13.99 -11.23 -11.09
CA LYS A 61 -15.10 -12.09 -10.65
C LYS A 61 -14.60 -13.46 -10.19
N LEU A 62 -13.68 -14.09 -10.93
CA LEU A 62 -13.08 -15.37 -10.52
C LEU A 62 -12.33 -15.26 -9.20
N MET A 63 -11.54 -14.20 -9.01
CA MET A 63 -10.82 -13.94 -7.76
C MET A 63 -11.80 -13.72 -6.61
N PHE A 64 -12.84 -12.94 -6.84
CA PHE A 64 -13.90 -12.70 -5.85
C PHE A 64 -14.57 -14.01 -5.43
N TYR A 65 -15.05 -14.83 -6.38
CA TYR A 65 -15.71 -16.10 -6.06
C TYR A 65 -14.76 -17.13 -5.43
N ARG A 66 -13.48 -17.14 -5.81
CA ARG A 66 -12.49 -18.03 -5.21
C ARG A 66 -12.16 -17.66 -3.76
N ASN A 67 -12.13 -16.38 -3.44
CA ASN A 67 -11.72 -15.89 -2.12
C ASN A 67 -12.90 -15.66 -1.16
N HIS A 68 -14.13 -15.64 -1.66
CA HIS A 68 -15.35 -15.54 -0.83
C HIS A 68 -15.95 -16.95 -0.62
N SER A 69 -15.25 -17.80 0.13
CA SER A 69 -15.97 -18.76 0.96
C SER A 69 -16.78 -17.92 1.95
N LYS A 70 -18.03 -18.29 2.24
CA LYS A 70 -18.91 -17.59 3.19
C LYS A 70 -18.09 -17.06 4.36
N SER A 71 -17.83 -15.76 4.39
CA SER A 71 -17.09 -15.15 5.47
C SER A 71 -18.05 -15.00 6.65
N ASP A 72 -17.61 -15.44 7.81
CA ASP A 72 -18.29 -15.18 9.07
C ASP A 72 -18.06 -13.72 9.56
N TYR A 73 -17.92 -12.78 8.63
CA TYR A 73 -17.83 -11.37 9.00
C TYR A 73 -19.19 -10.91 9.51
N PRO A 74 -19.26 -10.20 10.64
CA PRO A 74 -20.50 -9.66 11.15
C PRO A 74 -21.18 -8.79 10.09
N VAL A 75 -22.46 -9.01 9.92
CA VAL A 75 -23.28 -8.21 9.00
C VAL A 75 -23.38 -6.79 9.57
N SER A 76 -23.27 -5.79 8.72
CA SER A 76 -23.39 -4.38 9.10
C SER A 76 -24.67 -4.18 9.93
N GLY A 77 -24.54 -3.73 11.18
CA GLY A 77 -25.65 -3.51 12.12
C GLY A 77 -25.53 -4.27 13.45
N GLU A 78 -24.55 -5.16 13.62
CA GLU A 78 -24.23 -5.67 14.95
C GLU A 78 -23.45 -4.60 15.74
N GLU A 79 -23.80 -4.45 17.02
CA GLU A 79 -23.05 -3.56 17.93
C GLU A 79 -21.58 -4.03 17.97
N THR A 80 -20.68 -3.13 17.61
CA THR A 80 -19.24 -3.42 17.67
C THR A 80 -18.83 -3.56 19.13
N PRO A 81 -18.15 -4.67 19.52
CA PRO A 81 -17.73 -4.88 20.90
C PRO A 81 -16.83 -3.73 21.39
N ASN A 82 -16.93 -3.40 22.65
CA ASN A 82 -15.99 -2.47 23.27
C ASN A 82 -14.69 -3.23 23.57
N TYR A 83 -13.68 -3.05 22.69
CA TYR A 83 -12.42 -3.75 22.82
C TYR A 83 -11.51 -3.08 23.84
N ASN A 84 -10.93 -3.86 24.76
CA ASN A 84 -9.80 -3.42 25.57
C ASN A 84 -8.49 -3.62 24.76
N TRP A 85 -8.16 -2.64 23.92
CA TRP A 85 -7.01 -2.69 23.02
C TRP A 85 -5.67 -2.90 23.75
N GLU A 86 -5.52 -2.32 24.94
CA GLU A 86 -4.29 -2.41 25.74
C GLU A 86 -4.07 -3.86 26.24
N GLU A 87 -5.07 -4.43 26.89
CA GLU A 87 -5.03 -5.82 27.39
C GLU A 87 -4.80 -6.84 26.26
N MET A 88 -5.48 -6.63 25.13
CA MET A 88 -5.30 -7.48 23.95
C MET A 88 -3.86 -7.38 23.41
N THR A 89 -3.32 -6.16 23.34
CA THR A 89 -1.95 -5.93 22.87
C THR A 89 -0.94 -6.61 23.77
N GLU A 90 -1.04 -6.46 25.10
CA GLU A 90 -0.15 -7.11 26.06
C GLU A 90 -0.19 -8.64 25.93
N LYS A 91 -1.38 -9.21 25.86
CA LYS A 91 -1.54 -10.66 25.67
C LYS A 91 -0.84 -11.17 24.41
N PHE A 92 -1.03 -10.51 23.29
CA PHE A 92 -0.42 -10.95 22.03
C PHE A 92 1.10 -10.70 22.01
N VAL A 93 1.59 -9.64 22.64
CA VAL A 93 3.02 -9.40 22.81
C VAL A 93 3.68 -10.53 23.60
N ASP A 94 3.08 -10.99 24.68
CA ASP A 94 3.61 -12.11 25.48
C ASP A 94 3.69 -13.42 24.69
N GLU A 95 2.76 -13.64 23.76
CA GLU A 95 2.77 -14.80 22.85
C GLU A 95 3.92 -14.76 21.84
N VAL A 96 4.28 -13.59 21.32
CA VAL A 96 5.31 -13.45 20.28
C VAL A 96 6.71 -13.24 20.82
N LYS A 97 6.85 -12.78 22.05
CA LYS A 97 8.13 -12.47 22.71
C LYS A 97 9.17 -13.60 22.62
N LYS A 98 8.72 -14.86 22.78
CA LYS A 98 9.58 -16.05 22.67
C LYS A 98 9.86 -16.49 21.24
N LYS A 99 9.24 -15.83 20.27
CA LYS A 99 9.39 -16.11 18.84
C LYS A 99 10.26 -15.09 18.11
N THR A 100 10.87 -14.14 18.85
CA THR A 100 11.65 -13.02 18.31
C THR A 100 12.96 -12.81 19.04
N ASP A 101 13.49 -13.85 19.71
CA ASP A 101 14.62 -13.77 20.65
C ASP A 101 15.95 -14.33 20.12
N ASN A 102 15.97 -14.87 18.89
CA ASN A 102 17.17 -15.50 18.31
C ASN A 102 17.98 -14.60 17.37
N ASN A 103 17.59 -13.34 17.23
CA ASN A 103 18.24 -12.40 16.31
C ASN A 103 18.28 -10.96 16.85
N ALA A 104 19.23 -10.17 16.35
CA ALA A 104 19.42 -8.79 16.79
C ALA A 104 18.38 -7.80 16.25
N PHE A 105 17.57 -8.20 15.26
CA PHE A 105 16.61 -7.34 14.59
C PHE A 105 15.23 -7.35 15.24
N GLY A 106 14.98 -8.30 16.15
CA GLY A 106 13.67 -8.47 16.78
C GLY A 106 12.58 -8.98 15.82
N VAL A 107 12.97 -9.60 14.70
CA VAL A 107 12.05 -10.23 13.76
C VAL A 107 11.73 -11.68 14.18
N ASP A 108 10.66 -12.24 13.61
CA ASP A 108 10.26 -13.63 13.89
C ASP A 108 11.42 -14.61 13.66
N ASN A 109 11.62 -15.52 14.60
CA ASN A 109 12.72 -16.47 14.60
C ASN A 109 12.74 -17.35 13.34
N LYS A 110 11.58 -17.84 12.93
CA LYS A 110 11.46 -18.69 11.73
C LYS A 110 11.74 -17.88 10.46
N TYR A 111 11.28 -16.63 10.39
CA TYR A 111 11.60 -15.75 9.29
C TYR A 111 13.10 -15.49 9.20
N TYR A 112 13.73 -15.15 10.34
CA TYR A 112 15.17 -14.94 10.40
C TYR A 112 15.96 -16.17 9.94
N ASP A 113 15.63 -17.34 10.47
CA ASP A 113 16.30 -18.60 10.14
C ASP A 113 16.13 -19.00 8.67
N THR A 114 14.98 -18.72 8.10
CA THR A 114 14.64 -19.12 6.72
C THR A 114 15.24 -18.17 5.68
N TYR A 115 15.24 -16.86 5.94
CA TYR A 115 15.51 -15.88 4.89
C TYR A 115 16.75 -15.02 5.13
N LEU A 116 17.17 -14.83 6.38
CA LEU A 116 18.22 -13.88 6.71
C LEU A 116 19.53 -14.54 7.20
N ARG A 117 19.45 -15.59 7.99
CA ARG A 117 20.61 -16.19 8.65
C ARG A 117 21.75 -16.55 7.70
N GLU A 118 21.47 -17.29 6.63
CA GLU A 118 22.49 -17.71 5.67
C GLU A 118 23.07 -16.56 4.85
N ARG A 119 22.31 -15.48 4.70
CA ARG A 119 22.67 -14.31 3.91
C ARG A 119 23.18 -13.15 4.76
N TYR A 120 23.24 -13.32 6.06
CA TYR A 120 23.53 -12.25 7.01
C TYR A 120 24.75 -11.43 6.59
N ASP A 121 25.93 -12.05 6.45
CA ASP A 121 27.16 -11.35 6.12
C ASP A 121 27.13 -10.66 4.74
N SER A 122 26.48 -11.29 3.78
CA SER A 122 26.38 -10.73 2.40
C SER A 122 25.46 -9.52 2.29
N LEU A 123 24.55 -9.35 3.24
CA LEU A 123 23.57 -8.26 3.25
C LEU A 123 24.05 -7.04 4.02
N LYS A 124 25.18 -7.12 4.71
CA LYS A 124 25.73 -5.97 5.44
C LYS A 124 26.13 -4.84 4.50
N GLY A 125 25.43 -3.70 4.61
CA GLY A 125 25.68 -2.53 3.74
C GLY A 125 25.32 -2.74 2.27
N ALA A 126 24.62 -3.82 1.91
CA ALA A 126 24.30 -4.16 0.52
C ALA A 126 23.36 -3.14 -0.16
N TYR A 127 22.61 -2.38 0.62
CA TYR A 127 21.58 -1.45 0.13
C TYR A 127 21.91 0.03 0.37
N LYS A 128 23.19 0.34 0.67
CA LYS A 128 23.65 1.70 0.99
C LYS A 128 23.44 2.72 -0.14
N ASP A 129 23.38 2.27 -1.39
CA ASP A 129 23.25 3.12 -2.57
C ASP A 129 21.82 3.13 -3.15
N ILE A 130 20.85 2.53 -2.43
CA ILE A 130 19.45 2.53 -2.86
C ILE A 130 18.82 3.90 -2.62
N ASP A 131 18.15 4.40 -3.66
CA ASP A 131 17.31 5.61 -3.59
C ASP A 131 15.85 5.23 -3.83
N TYR A 132 15.01 5.37 -2.81
CA TYR A 132 13.58 5.14 -2.90
C TYR A 132 12.77 6.40 -3.27
N THR A 133 13.43 7.55 -3.44
CA THR A 133 12.73 8.80 -3.74
C THR A 133 12.34 8.91 -5.22
N GLU A 134 12.94 8.11 -6.10
CA GLU A 134 12.73 8.12 -7.55
C GLU A 134 11.94 6.90 -8.05
N SER A 135 10.90 6.49 -7.32
CA SER A 135 10.03 5.37 -7.73
C SER A 135 8.90 5.85 -8.64
N PRO A 136 8.58 5.12 -9.73
CA PRO A 136 7.39 5.38 -10.55
C PRO A 136 6.08 5.17 -9.78
N GLU A 137 6.11 4.44 -8.66
CA GLU A 137 4.95 4.16 -7.82
C GLU A 137 4.34 5.41 -7.19
N TYR A 138 5.11 6.49 -7.05
CA TYR A 138 4.55 7.78 -6.61
C TYR A 138 3.54 8.35 -7.61
N SER A 139 3.80 8.17 -8.91
CA SER A 139 2.84 8.56 -9.95
C SER A 139 1.58 7.69 -9.92
N ASP A 140 1.74 6.40 -9.69
CA ASP A 140 0.59 5.48 -9.56
C ASP A 140 -0.24 5.82 -8.32
N PHE A 141 0.40 6.18 -7.21
CA PHE A 141 -0.26 6.64 -6.00
C PHE A 141 -1.03 7.97 -6.23
N GLU A 142 -0.43 8.93 -6.93
CA GLU A 142 -1.10 10.18 -7.32
C GLU A 142 -2.32 9.91 -8.22
N ILE A 143 -2.21 8.98 -9.17
CA ILE A 143 -3.33 8.56 -10.02
C ILE A 143 -4.45 7.96 -9.17
N PHE A 144 -4.13 7.08 -8.24
CA PHE A 144 -5.10 6.48 -7.32
C PHE A 144 -5.87 7.55 -6.54
N LEU A 145 -5.17 8.50 -5.92
CA LEU A 145 -5.78 9.57 -5.14
C LEU A 145 -6.62 10.51 -6.02
N THR A 146 -6.17 10.77 -7.26
CA THR A 146 -6.96 11.54 -8.24
C THR A 146 -8.30 10.86 -8.53
N VAL A 147 -8.28 9.56 -8.82
CA VAL A 147 -9.49 8.80 -9.10
C VAL A 147 -10.42 8.75 -7.88
N ALA A 148 -9.88 8.49 -6.70
CA ALA A 148 -10.65 8.45 -5.46
C ALA A 148 -11.37 9.79 -5.20
N LYS A 149 -10.64 10.90 -5.32
CA LYS A 149 -11.18 12.26 -5.15
C LYS A 149 -12.31 12.57 -6.13
N GLU A 150 -12.12 12.26 -7.41
CA GLU A 150 -13.15 12.53 -8.44
C GLU A 150 -14.39 11.63 -8.29
N LEU A 151 -14.26 10.48 -7.66
CA LEU A 151 -15.37 9.58 -7.35
C LEU A 151 -16.01 9.85 -6.00
N GLY A 152 -15.49 10.79 -5.21
CA GLY A 152 -15.98 11.08 -3.87
C GLY A 152 -15.74 9.92 -2.89
N ILE A 153 -14.67 9.15 -3.10
CA ILE A 153 -14.28 8.05 -2.20
C ILE A 153 -13.44 8.64 -1.09
N GLU A 154 -13.84 8.41 0.14
CA GLU A 154 -13.05 8.76 1.32
C GLU A 154 -11.85 7.81 1.44
N VAL A 155 -10.67 8.40 1.64
CA VAL A 155 -9.39 7.67 1.71
C VAL A 155 -8.65 8.09 2.96
N GLU A 156 -8.09 7.11 3.67
CA GLU A 156 -7.05 7.31 4.68
C GLU A 156 -5.79 6.57 4.23
N VAL A 157 -4.64 7.19 4.38
CA VAL A 157 -3.33 6.60 4.01
C VAL A 157 -2.61 6.18 5.27
N ILE A 158 -2.15 4.93 5.30
CA ILE A 158 -1.35 4.40 6.40
C ILE A 158 0.05 4.12 5.89
N ILE A 159 1.05 4.77 6.47
CA ILE A 159 2.47 4.54 6.18
C ILE A 159 3.02 3.62 7.26
N PHE A 160 3.33 2.38 6.88
CA PHE A 160 4.01 1.45 7.77
C PHE A 160 5.51 1.72 7.79
N PRO A 161 6.17 1.57 8.96
CA PRO A 161 7.62 1.64 9.05
C PRO A 161 8.25 0.39 8.42
N VAL A 162 9.53 0.48 8.15
CA VAL A 162 10.40 -0.67 7.93
C VAL A 162 11.21 -0.95 9.20
N ASN A 163 11.76 -2.14 9.37
CA ASN A 163 12.57 -2.46 10.54
C ASN A 163 13.86 -1.63 10.54
N GLY A 164 13.99 -0.68 11.48
CA GLY A 164 15.11 0.24 11.56
C GLY A 164 16.45 -0.49 11.78
N LYS A 165 16.50 -1.47 12.70
CA LYS A 165 17.70 -2.27 13.00
C LYS A 165 18.22 -3.02 11.76
N TRP A 166 17.29 -3.59 10.96
CA TRP A 166 17.62 -4.28 9.72
C TRP A 166 18.10 -3.32 8.64
N ASN A 167 17.41 -2.20 8.45
CA ASN A 167 17.77 -1.23 7.43
C ASN A 167 19.11 -0.56 7.73
N ASP A 168 19.40 -0.25 8.99
CA ASP A 168 20.72 0.24 9.41
C ASP A 168 21.83 -0.78 9.09
N TYR A 169 21.56 -2.06 9.35
CA TYR A 169 22.51 -3.14 9.05
C TYR A 169 22.75 -3.29 7.54
N THR A 170 21.72 -3.19 6.73
CA THR A 170 21.81 -3.33 5.27
C THR A 170 22.28 -2.05 4.57
N GLY A 171 22.36 -0.92 5.29
CA GLY A 171 22.92 0.33 4.80
C GLY A 171 21.89 1.36 4.30
N VAL A 172 20.60 1.09 4.40
CA VAL A 172 19.56 2.11 4.10
C VAL A 172 19.51 3.10 5.26
N SER A 173 19.98 4.32 5.02
CA SER A 173 20.06 5.34 6.07
C SER A 173 18.69 5.74 6.60
N ARG A 174 18.65 6.17 7.87
CA ARG A 174 17.44 6.71 8.47
C ARG A 174 16.92 7.93 7.70
N GLU A 175 17.82 8.79 7.24
CA GLU A 175 17.47 9.97 6.42
C GLU A 175 16.74 9.57 5.13
N MET A 176 17.20 8.52 4.45
CA MET A 176 16.55 8.01 3.24
C MET A 176 15.12 7.51 3.56
N ARG A 177 14.95 6.74 4.63
CA ARG A 177 13.63 6.23 5.06
C ARG A 177 12.67 7.38 5.41
N GLU A 178 13.12 8.32 6.24
CA GLU A 178 12.32 9.50 6.61
C GLU A 178 11.96 10.36 5.39
N THR A 179 12.88 10.49 4.43
CA THR A 179 12.60 11.23 3.19
C THR A 179 11.55 10.52 2.34
N THR A 180 11.59 9.18 2.29
CA THR A 180 10.57 8.36 1.64
C THR A 180 9.19 8.55 2.28
N TYR A 181 9.09 8.49 3.61
CA TYR A 181 7.83 8.71 4.33
C TYR A 181 7.28 10.11 4.07
N ARG A 182 8.13 11.16 4.19
CA ARG A 182 7.71 12.55 3.89
C ARG A 182 7.24 12.72 2.44
N LYS A 183 7.82 12.01 1.48
CA LYS A 183 7.39 12.08 0.08
C LYS A 183 5.99 11.49 -0.10
N ILE A 184 5.70 10.35 0.51
CA ILE A 184 4.36 9.74 0.50
C ILE A 184 3.34 10.69 1.16
N GLU A 185 3.65 11.24 2.34
CA GLU A 185 2.81 12.22 3.01
C GLU A 185 2.56 13.47 2.15
N SER A 186 3.60 13.97 1.50
CA SER A 186 3.50 15.14 0.63
C SER A 186 2.54 14.92 -0.52
N VAL A 187 2.56 13.73 -1.14
CA VAL A 187 1.61 13.37 -2.21
C VAL A 187 0.19 13.30 -1.64
N ALA A 188 -0.03 12.59 -0.53
CA ALA A 188 -1.37 12.47 0.07
C ALA A 188 -1.95 13.83 0.50
N ASN A 189 -1.14 14.69 1.10
CA ASN A 189 -1.54 16.02 1.56
C ASN A 189 -2.01 16.94 0.43
N GLN A 190 -1.47 16.80 -0.80
CA GLN A 190 -1.94 17.56 -1.97
C GLN A 190 -3.41 17.25 -2.31
N PHE A 191 -3.90 16.09 -1.91
CA PHE A 191 -5.30 15.67 -2.10
C PHE A 191 -6.18 15.93 -0.88
N GLY A 192 -5.61 16.43 0.23
CA GLY A 192 -6.32 16.63 1.49
C GLY A 192 -6.65 15.33 2.21
N VAL A 193 -5.89 14.26 1.93
CA VAL A 193 -6.09 12.93 2.52
C VAL A 193 -5.39 12.84 3.86
N LYS A 194 -6.07 12.28 4.86
CA LYS A 194 -5.51 12.00 6.17
C LYS A 194 -4.42 10.94 6.08
N VAL A 195 -3.30 11.17 6.74
CA VAL A 195 -2.17 10.24 6.78
C VAL A 195 -1.88 9.81 8.21
N LEU A 196 -1.83 8.51 8.44
CA LEU A 196 -1.30 7.90 9.66
C LEU A 196 0.12 7.40 9.36
N ASN A 197 1.12 8.11 9.86
CA ASN A 197 2.51 7.75 9.63
C ASN A 197 3.13 7.10 10.87
N TYR A 198 3.46 5.82 10.76
CA TYR A 198 4.13 5.05 11.81
C TYR A 198 5.66 4.98 11.63
N GLY A 199 6.26 5.83 10.81
CA GLY A 199 7.70 5.85 10.55
C GLY A 199 8.56 6.00 11.82
N ASP A 200 8.04 6.60 12.88
CA ASP A 200 8.70 6.71 14.18
C ASP A 200 8.77 5.38 14.97
N ARG A 201 8.04 4.35 14.53
CA ARG A 201 7.98 3.02 15.14
C ARG A 201 9.01 2.03 14.60
N GLU A 202 9.94 2.46 13.77
CA GLU A 202 10.97 1.61 13.12
C GLU A 202 11.77 0.72 14.08
N TYR A 203 11.96 1.17 15.31
CA TYR A 203 12.73 0.46 16.35
C TYR A 203 11.88 -0.10 17.46
N GLU A 204 10.56 0.02 17.37
CA GLU A 204 9.68 -0.49 18.39
C GLU A 204 9.55 -2.02 18.31
N ASP A 205 9.89 -2.69 19.39
CA ASP A 205 9.79 -4.15 19.45
C ASP A 205 8.34 -4.61 19.28
N TYR A 206 8.14 -5.65 18.45
CA TYR A 206 6.86 -6.29 18.11
C TYR A 206 5.91 -5.42 17.26
N PHE A 207 6.33 -4.21 16.86
CA PHE A 207 5.56 -3.40 15.92
C PHE A 207 5.57 -4.03 14.53
N LEU A 208 6.71 -4.61 14.14
CA LEU A 208 6.88 -5.38 12.92
C LEU A 208 7.07 -6.87 13.23
N PHE A 209 6.56 -7.72 12.34
CA PHE A 209 6.77 -9.16 12.36
C PHE A 209 8.14 -9.54 11.79
N ASP A 210 8.50 -8.89 10.69
CA ASP A 210 9.77 -9.09 9.99
C ASP A 210 10.41 -7.75 9.59
N VAL A 211 11.07 -7.68 8.45
CA VAL A 211 11.78 -6.47 8.03
C VAL A 211 10.87 -5.37 7.51
N MET A 212 9.59 -5.67 7.19
CA MET A 212 8.62 -4.72 6.63
C MET A 212 7.15 -5.03 6.95
N HIS A 213 6.81 -6.25 7.33
CA HIS A 213 5.41 -6.59 7.59
C HIS A 213 5.02 -6.28 9.03
N VAL A 214 3.79 -5.85 9.18
CA VAL A 214 3.23 -5.41 10.47
C VAL A 214 3.15 -6.58 11.44
N GLY A 215 3.63 -6.37 12.66
CA GLY A 215 3.58 -7.30 13.78
C GLY A 215 2.36 -7.05 14.67
N VAL A 216 2.38 -7.66 15.85
CA VAL A 216 1.23 -7.65 16.78
C VAL A 216 0.84 -6.25 17.20
N LYS A 217 1.82 -5.45 17.68
CA LYS A 217 1.54 -4.09 18.11
C LYS A 217 1.06 -3.21 16.99
N GLY A 218 1.71 -3.31 15.82
CA GLY A 218 1.32 -2.53 14.66
C GLY A 218 -0.09 -2.85 14.20
N TRP A 219 -0.48 -4.13 14.15
CA TRP A 219 -1.85 -4.52 13.82
C TRP A 219 -2.86 -4.00 14.84
N MET A 220 -2.57 -4.06 16.14
CA MET A 220 -3.48 -3.54 17.16
C MET A 220 -3.70 -2.03 17.03
N GLU A 221 -2.65 -1.26 16.70
CA GLU A 221 -2.81 0.18 16.44
C GLU A 221 -3.60 0.46 15.16
N VAL A 222 -3.34 -0.29 14.10
CA VAL A 222 -4.07 -0.15 12.83
C VAL A 222 -5.55 -0.49 12.99
N GLU A 223 -5.87 -1.61 13.61
CA GLU A 223 -7.26 -2.02 13.87
C GLU A 223 -8.01 -0.96 14.69
N LYS A 224 -7.38 -0.41 15.72
CA LYS A 224 -7.96 0.68 16.51
C LYS A 224 -8.25 1.91 15.65
N ASN A 225 -7.32 2.32 14.80
CA ASN A 225 -7.51 3.48 13.92
C ASN A 225 -8.57 3.22 12.83
N LEU A 226 -8.58 2.03 12.23
CA LEU A 226 -9.62 1.63 11.26
C LEU A 226 -11.01 1.60 11.89
N TYR A 227 -11.10 1.12 13.13
CA TYR A 227 -12.34 1.15 13.89
C TYR A 227 -12.86 2.59 14.12
N GLU A 228 -11.96 3.53 14.42
CA GLU A 228 -12.31 4.94 14.55
C GLU A 228 -12.71 5.59 13.23
N PHE A 229 -12.02 5.25 12.15
CA PHE A 229 -12.31 5.73 10.79
C PHE A 229 -13.67 5.24 10.27
N SER A 230 -14.09 4.05 10.66
CA SER A 230 -15.37 3.45 10.21
C SER A 230 -16.63 3.99 10.92
N LYS A 231 -16.47 4.81 11.97
CA LYS A 231 -17.56 5.47 12.70
C LYS A 231 -18.05 6.74 12.03
#